data_6cbcd6b14b4520bf25076f3fed511300
#
_entry.id   6cbcd6b14b4520bf25076f3fed511300
#
_cell.length_a   1.000
_cell.length_b   1.000
_cell.length_c   1.000
_cell.angle_alpha   90.00
_cell.angle_beta   90.00
_cell.angle_gamma   90.00
#
_symmetry.space_group_name_H-M   'P 1'
#
loop_
_entity.id
_entity.type
_entity.pdbx_description
1 polymer ?
#
loop_
_entity_poly.entity_id
_entity_poly.type
_entity_poly.pdbx_seq_one_letter_code
_entity_poly.pdbx_strand_id
1 'polypeptide(L)'
;MGHQFVLTALSEIGKETDKPLIQELILNAPDFDSTEFRLISDSLIKSSKRITLYCSPGDNALQISASLNQGSRLGSCAPIEGFDVVNVNLIDSSLISIGHGYYSSRPLLTDIYQVFLGIKVKKRLFIQKSFGNENFILRN
;
A
#
# COMPACT_ATOMS: atom_id res chain seq x y z
N MET A 1 7.22 -11.54 -2.74
CA MET A 1 7.62 -12.48 -1.65
C MET A 1 8.04 -11.78 -0.36
N GLY A 2 8.85 -10.71 -0.37
CA GLY A 2 9.33 -10.06 0.87
C GLY A 2 8.24 -9.53 1.81
N HIS A 3 7.14 -9.03 1.31
CA HIS A 3 6.04 -8.50 2.14
C HIS A 3 5.46 -9.55 3.11
N GLN A 4 5.31 -10.79 2.69
CA GLN A 4 4.68 -11.82 3.51
C GLN A 4 5.45 -12.06 4.82
N PHE A 5 6.77 -12.24 4.74
CA PHE A 5 7.61 -12.48 5.92
C PHE A 5 7.64 -11.27 6.85
N VAL A 6 7.83 -10.07 6.29
CA VAL A 6 7.92 -8.83 7.07
C VAL A 6 6.59 -8.52 7.76
N LEU A 7 5.47 -8.61 7.05
CA LEU A 7 4.15 -8.31 7.61
C LEU A 7 3.73 -9.32 8.66
N THR A 8 4.04 -10.61 8.47
CA THR A 8 3.80 -11.63 9.49
C THR A 8 4.60 -11.34 10.76
N ALA A 9 5.90 -11.05 10.63
CA ALA A 9 6.73 -10.71 11.79
C ALA A 9 6.23 -9.46 12.52
N LEU A 10 5.86 -8.40 11.78
CA LEU A 10 5.30 -7.18 12.36
C LEU A 10 3.96 -7.42 13.04
N SER A 11 3.14 -8.32 12.52
CA SER A 11 1.85 -8.66 13.13
C SER A 11 2.03 -9.39 14.46
N GLU A 12 3.02 -10.30 14.56
CA GLU A 12 3.33 -10.96 15.85
C GLU A 12 3.80 -9.94 16.90
N ILE A 13 4.70 -9.03 16.52
CA ILE A 13 5.13 -7.94 17.40
C ILE A 13 3.94 -7.07 17.82
N GLY A 14 3.03 -6.75 16.89
CA GLY A 14 1.85 -5.94 17.16
C GLY A 14 0.85 -6.57 18.13
N LYS A 15 0.87 -7.89 18.30
CA LYS A 15 0.06 -8.59 19.31
C LYS A 15 0.59 -8.37 20.73
N GLU A 16 1.89 -8.13 20.86
CA GLU A 16 2.59 -8.04 22.15
C GLU A 16 2.88 -6.59 22.58
N THR A 17 2.56 -5.60 21.76
CA THR A 17 2.86 -4.19 22.04
C THR A 17 1.61 -3.32 22.16
N ASP A 18 1.62 -2.43 23.15
CA ASP A 18 0.61 -1.37 23.29
C ASP A 18 1.06 -0.04 22.67
N LYS A 19 2.28 0.03 22.13
CA LYS A 19 2.84 1.24 21.53
C LYS A 19 3.40 0.93 20.14
N PRO A 20 3.16 1.81 19.16
CA PRO A 20 3.71 1.63 17.83
C PRO A 20 5.25 1.70 17.85
N LEU A 21 5.88 0.70 17.27
CA LEU A 21 7.34 0.61 17.13
C LEU A 21 7.82 1.30 15.85
N ILE A 22 6.94 1.36 14.84
CA ILE A 22 7.24 1.93 13.52
C ILE A 22 6.47 3.23 13.37
N GLN A 23 7.15 4.28 12.88
CA GLN A 23 6.50 5.56 12.60
C GLN A 23 5.67 5.49 11.30
N GLU A 24 6.30 4.98 10.25
CA GLU A 24 5.71 4.88 8.91
C GLU A 24 5.95 3.48 8.34
N LEU A 25 4.89 2.76 8.03
CA LEU A 25 4.93 1.53 7.27
C LEU A 25 4.46 1.83 5.84
N ILE A 26 5.33 1.60 4.86
CA ILE A 26 5.04 1.83 3.45
C ILE A 26 4.97 0.50 2.72
N LEU A 27 3.84 0.22 2.10
CA LEU A 27 3.60 -0.99 1.32
C LEU A 27 3.43 -0.62 -0.16
N ASN A 28 4.36 -1.07 -1.00
CA ASN A 28 4.32 -0.83 -2.44
C ASN A 28 3.86 -2.09 -3.16
N ALA A 29 2.67 -2.05 -3.77
CA ALA A 29 2.04 -3.16 -4.50
C ALA A 29 2.26 -4.53 -3.83
N PRO A 30 1.85 -4.70 -2.58
CA PRO A 30 2.14 -5.91 -1.86
C PRO A 30 1.42 -7.11 -2.48
N ASP A 31 2.20 -8.11 -2.88
CA ASP A 31 1.70 -9.42 -3.28
C ASP A 31 1.40 -10.25 -2.02
N PHE A 32 0.30 -9.89 -1.38
CA PHE A 32 -0.22 -10.54 -0.19
C PHE A 32 -1.69 -10.86 -0.40
N ASP A 33 -2.17 -12.01 0.05
CA ASP A 33 -3.59 -12.34 -0.03
C ASP A 33 -4.43 -11.36 0.81
N SER A 34 -5.48 -10.81 0.22
CA SER A 34 -6.30 -9.79 0.88
C SER A 34 -7.07 -10.33 2.09
N THR A 35 -7.42 -11.61 2.08
CA THR A 35 -8.14 -12.25 3.19
C THR A 35 -7.18 -12.49 4.36
N GLU A 36 -6.01 -13.05 4.08
CA GLU A 36 -4.97 -13.24 5.10
C GLU A 36 -4.52 -11.91 5.70
N PHE A 37 -4.38 -10.86 4.85
CA PHE A 37 -3.99 -9.53 5.31
C PHE A 37 -4.99 -8.95 6.31
N ARG A 38 -6.29 -9.14 6.10
CA ARG A 38 -7.33 -8.65 7.03
C ARG A 38 -7.19 -9.27 8.42
N LEU A 39 -6.70 -10.50 8.52
CA LEU A 39 -6.48 -11.16 9.81
C LEU A 39 -5.34 -10.53 10.64
N ILE A 40 -4.40 -9.86 9.97
CA ILE A 40 -3.23 -9.24 10.61
C ILE A 40 -3.29 -7.72 10.66
N SER A 41 -4.26 -7.08 9.98
CA SER A 41 -4.33 -5.63 9.84
C SER A 41 -4.38 -4.88 11.17
N ASP A 42 -5.18 -5.37 12.12
CA ASP A 42 -5.30 -4.76 13.46
C ASP A 42 -3.97 -4.77 14.23
N SER A 43 -3.20 -5.85 14.10
CA SER A 43 -1.88 -5.96 14.73
C SER A 43 -0.87 -5.03 14.07
N LEU A 44 -0.94 -4.85 12.75
CA LEU A 44 -0.11 -3.89 12.02
C LEU A 44 -0.42 -2.44 12.41
N ILE A 45 -1.69 -2.11 12.62
CA ILE A 45 -2.12 -0.79 13.12
C ILE A 45 -1.57 -0.52 14.52
N LYS A 46 -1.51 -1.53 15.37
CA LYS A 46 -0.90 -1.39 16.71
C LYS A 46 0.62 -1.21 16.63
N SER A 47 1.29 -1.92 15.72
CA SER A 47 2.75 -1.85 15.58
C SER A 47 3.25 -0.60 14.85
N SER A 48 2.39 0.11 14.12
CA SER A 48 2.77 1.22 13.25
C SER A 48 1.90 2.45 13.50
N LYS A 49 2.49 3.65 13.54
CA LYS A 49 1.73 4.90 13.72
C LYS A 49 0.88 5.25 12.52
N ARG A 50 1.42 5.03 11.32
CA ARG A 50 0.71 5.22 10.05
C ARG A 50 1.13 4.15 9.05
N ILE A 51 0.19 3.79 8.21
CA ILE A 51 0.41 2.80 7.15
C ILE A 51 -0.07 3.41 5.83
N THR A 52 0.83 3.54 4.87
CA THR A 52 0.51 3.95 3.50
C THR A 52 0.64 2.76 2.56
N LEU A 53 -0.44 2.43 1.87
CA LEU A 53 -0.50 1.35 0.88
C LEU A 53 -0.60 1.97 -0.52
N TYR A 54 0.44 1.82 -1.33
CA TYR A 54 0.40 2.14 -2.76
C TYR A 54 -0.06 0.92 -3.53
N CYS A 55 -1.07 1.09 -4.36
CA CYS A 55 -1.72 0.02 -5.11
C CYS A 55 -2.00 0.45 -6.55
N SER A 56 -2.01 -0.51 -7.46
CA SER A 56 -2.36 -0.31 -8.86
C SER A 56 -3.28 -1.43 -9.33
N PRO A 57 -4.57 -1.16 -9.59
CA PRO A 57 -5.48 -2.15 -10.17
C PRO A 57 -5.05 -2.64 -11.56
N GLY A 58 -4.23 -1.84 -12.27
CA GLY A 58 -3.66 -2.19 -13.57
C GLY A 58 -2.36 -3.00 -13.52
N ASP A 59 -1.87 -3.37 -12.33
CA ASP A 59 -0.64 -4.13 -12.20
C ASP A 59 -0.81 -5.57 -12.71
N ASN A 60 -0.26 -5.83 -13.90
CA ASN A 60 -0.37 -7.13 -14.57
C ASN A 60 0.27 -8.27 -13.78
N ALA A 61 1.35 -8.00 -13.03
CA ALA A 61 2.00 -9.02 -12.21
C ALA A 61 1.08 -9.46 -11.05
N LEU A 62 0.37 -8.51 -10.43
CA LEU A 62 -0.62 -8.83 -9.40
C LEU A 62 -1.84 -9.55 -9.97
N GLN A 63 -2.28 -9.21 -11.19
CA GLN A 63 -3.37 -9.91 -11.86
C GLN A 63 -3.00 -11.36 -12.18
N ILE A 64 -1.79 -11.61 -12.69
CA ILE A 64 -1.29 -12.96 -12.93
C ILE A 64 -1.17 -13.74 -11.61
N SER A 65 -0.62 -13.14 -10.57
CA SER A 65 -0.53 -13.75 -9.24
C SER A 65 -1.91 -14.10 -8.68
N ALA A 66 -2.89 -13.22 -8.82
CA ALA A 66 -4.27 -13.46 -8.38
C ALA A 66 -4.91 -14.63 -9.14
N SER A 67 -4.69 -14.73 -10.45
CA SER A 67 -5.23 -15.83 -11.27
C SER A 67 -4.63 -17.19 -10.92
N LEU A 68 -3.33 -17.23 -10.63
CA LEU A 68 -2.63 -18.45 -10.25
C LEU A 68 -3.00 -18.95 -8.84
N ASN A 69 -3.25 -18.04 -7.91
CA ASN A 69 -3.48 -18.36 -6.50
C ASN A 69 -4.96 -18.24 -6.09
N GLN A 70 -5.87 -18.04 -7.03
CA GLN A 70 -7.33 -17.96 -6.83
C GLN A 70 -7.77 -16.98 -5.72
N GLY A 71 -7.06 -15.84 -5.55
CA GLY A 71 -7.34 -14.87 -4.50
C GLY A 71 -7.12 -13.42 -4.91
N SER A 72 -7.83 -12.51 -4.25
CA SER A 72 -7.60 -11.06 -4.40
C SER A 72 -6.30 -10.66 -3.74
N ARG A 73 -5.50 -9.83 -4.41
CA ARG A 73 -4.23 -9.33 -3.88
C ARG A 73 -4.39 -7.94 -3.27
N LEU A 74 -3.66 -7.69 -2.18
CA LEU A 74 -3.71 -6.44 -1.44
C LEU A 74 -3.38 -5.22 -2.33
N GLY A 75 -2.48 -5.38 -3.28
CA GLY A 75 -2.13 -4.35 -4.27
C GLY A 75 -3.25 -3.95 -5.24
N SER A 76 -4.44 -4.57 -5.19
CA SER A 76 -5.60 -4.26 -6.03
C SER A 76 -6.44 -3.05 -5.56
N CYS A 77 -5.99 -2.28 -4.58
CA CYS A 77 -6.65 -1.06 -4.09
C CYS A 77 -7.98 -1.26 -3.34
N ALA A 78 -8.18 -2.37 -2.67
CA ALA A 78 -9.30 -2.49 -1.75
C ALA A 78 -9.14 -1.53 -0.57
N PRO A 79 -10.19 -0.79 -0.13
CA PRO A 79 -10.12 0.05 1.06
C PRO A 79 -9.84 -0.80 2.30
N ILE A 80 -8.99 -0.30 3.19
CA ILE A 80 -8.66 -0.94 4.45
C ILE A 80 -8.73 0.11 5.55
N GLU A 81 -9.53 -0.15 6.57
CA GLU A 81 -9.65 0.74 7.72
C GLU A 81 -8.29 0.96 8.40
N GLY A 82 -7.99 2.20 8.76
CA GLY A 82 -6.71 2.55 9.39
C GLY A 82 -5.52 2.70 8.44
N PHE A 83 -5.72 2.54 7.12
CA PHE A 83 -4.68 2.66 6.10
C PHE A 83 -4.91 3.85 5.17
N ASP A 84 -3.85 4.54 4.81
CA ASP A 84 -3.86 5.49 3.71
C ASP A 84 -3.67 4.71 2.39
N VAL A 85 -4.76 4.31 1.74
CA VAL A 85 -4.70 3.57 0.46
C VAL A 85 -4.60 4.55 -0.70
N VAL A 86 -3.49 4.50 -1.45
CA VAL A 86 -3.15 5.41 -2.54
C VAL A 86 -3.07 4.64 -3.86
N ASN A 87 -4.02 4.91 -4.75
CA ASN A 87 -4.03 4.36 -6.10
C ASN A 87 -3.02 5.10 -6.98
N VAL A 88 -2.07 4.39 -7.54
CA VAL A 88 -0.99 4.93 -8.40
C VAL A 88 -1.19 4.61 -9.89
N ASN A 89 -2.34 4.07 -10.27
CA ASN A 89 -2.61 3.63 -11.65
C ASN A 89 -2.43 4.76 -12.69
N LEU A 90 -2.66 6.02 -12.33
CA LEU A 90 -2.51 7.16 -13.25
C LEU A 90 -1.05 7.49 -13.58
N ILE A 91 -0.08 7.05 -12.76
CA ILE A 91 1.35 7.24 -13.00
C ILE A 91 2.02 5.99 -13.54
N ASP A 92 1.30 4.87 -13.57
CA ASP A 92 1.77 3.59 -14.12
C ASP A 92 1.50 3.54 -15.64
N SER A 93 2.12 4.46 -16.35
CA SER A 93 1.91 4.62 -17.82
C SER A 93 2.93 3.90 -18.67
N SER A 94 3.82 3.09 -18.11
CA SER A 94 4.82 2.40 -18.89
C SER A 94 4.26 1.14 -19.56
N LEU A 95 3.97 1.24 -20.83
CA LEU A 95 3.62 0.13 -21.74
C LEU A 95 4.72 -0.96 -21.82
N ILE A 96 5.87 -0.76 -21.21
CA ILE A 96 7.08 -1.60 -21.37
C ILE A 96 7.44 -2.34 -20.07
N SER A 97 7.01 -1.88 -18.92
CA SER A 97 7.21 -2.61 -17.66
C SER A 97 5.98 -3.48 -17.35
N ILE A 98 6.20 -4.61 -16.72
CA ILE A 98 5.17 -5.57 -16.30
C ILE A 98 4.28 -4.97 -15.18
N GLY A 99 3.96 -3.67 -15.24
CA GLY A 99 3.13 -2.96 -14.28
C GLY A 99 3.84 -2.49 -13.00
N HIS A 100 5.17 -2.54 -12.94
CA HIS A 100 5.95 -2.09 -11.79
C HIS A 100 6.80 -0.83 -12.05
N GLY A 101 6.66 -0.19 -13.21
CA GLY A 101 7.48 0.98 -13.60
C GLY A 101 7.26 2.23 -12.75
N TYR A 102 6.15 2.33 -12.06
CA TYR A 102 5.80 3.50 -11.25
C TYR A 102 6.66 3.70 -9.99
N TYR A 103 7.35 2.64 -9.49
CA TYR A 103 8.21 2.73 -8.30
C TYR A 103 9.34 3.75 -8.41
N SER A 104 9.82 4.02 -9.61
CA SER A 104 10.85 5.03 -9.88
C SER A 104 10.29 6.35 -10.38
N SER A 105 8.98 6.51 -10.44
CA SER A 105 8.35 7.75 -10.89
C SER A 105 8.57 8.88 -9.89
N ARG A 106 8.79 10.09 -10.41
CA ARG A 106 9.01 11.29 -9.58
C ARG A 106 7.82 11.57 -8.65
N PRO A 107 6.56 11.48 -9.07
CA PRO A 107 5.42 11.70 -8.18
C PRO A 107 5.41 10.73 -6.99
N LEU A 108 5.65 9.43 -7.21
CA LEU A 108 5.68 8.46 -6.13
C LEU A 108 6.83 8.68 -5.16
N LEU A 109 8.05 8.92 -5.68
CA LEU A 109 9.20 9.21 -4.82
C LEU A 109 9.00 10.48 -4.00
N THR A 110 8.38 11.51 -4.60
CA THR A 110 8.01 12.73 -3.88
C THR A 110 6.99 12.45 -2.78
N ASP A 111 5.99 11.61 -3.04
CA ASP A 111 4.98 11.26 -2.04
C ASP A 111 5.58 10.44 -0.89
N ILE A 112 6.41 9.44 -1.19
CA ILE A 112 7.16 8.66 -0.18
C ILE A 112 8.02 9.59 0.70
N TYR A 113 8.71 10.56 0.12
CA TYR A 113 9.48 11.54 0.88
C TYR A 113 8.59 12.35 1.84
N GLN A 114 7.40 12.77 1.40
CA GLN A 114 6.43 13.46 2.25
C GLN A 114 5.88 12.55 3.37
N VAL A 115 5.72 11.23 3.12
CA VAL A 115 5.39 10.26 4.17
C VAL A 115 6.47 10.28 5.26
N PHE A 116 7.76 10.19 4.89
CA PHE A 116 8.87 10.25 5.86
C PHE A 116 8.94 11.57 6.62
N LEU A 117 8.52 12.68 6.02
CA LEU A 117 8.38 13.97 6.71
C LEU A 117 7.15 14.04 7.64
N GLY A 118 6.37 13.00 7.74
CA GLY A 118 5.19 12.96 8.58
C GLY A 118 3.98 13.71 8.04
N ILE A 119 3.96 14.10 6.77
CA ILE A 119 2.86 14.85 6.16
C ILE A 119 1.64 13.94 5.99
N LYS A 120 0.49 14.37 6.54
CA LYS A 120 -0.77 13.62 6.43
C LYS A 120 -1.21 13.52 4.96
N VAL A 121 -1.76 12.38 4.56
CA VAL A 121 -2.14 12.06 3.17
C VAL A 121 -2.93 13.18 2.48
N LYS A 122 -3.91 13.79 3.16
CA LYS A 122 -4.74 14.90 2.62
C LYS A 122 -3.97 16.19 2.34
N LYS A 123 -2.73 16.31 2.80
CA LYS A 123 -1.86 17.50 2.64
C LYS A 123 -0.65 17.24 1.75
N ARG A 124 -0.48 16.00 1.27
CA ARG A 124 0.64 15.63 0.39
C ARG A 124 0.39 16.15 -1.03
N LEU A 125 1.46 16.57 -1.70
CA LEU A 125 1.44 17.02 -3.10
C LEU A 125 1.01 15.87 -4.00
N PHE A 126 0.32 16.17 -5.09
CA PHE A 126 -0.17 15.21 -6.07
C PHE A 126 -1.21 14.21 -5.55
N ILE A 127 -1.60 14.26 -4.27
CA ILE A 127 -2.64 13.40 -3.70
C ILE A 127 -4.00 14.08 -3.84
N GLN A 128 -4.98 13.33 -4.34
CA GLN A 128 -6.38 13.72 -4.38
C GLN A 128 -7.25 12.62 -3.78
N LYS A 129 -8.35 13.01 -3.13
CA LYS A 129 -9.34 12.04 -2.68
C LYS A 129 -10.07 11.44 -3.88
N SER A 130 -10.23 10.13 -3.91
CA SER A 130 -11.01 9.45 -4.95
C SER A 130 -12.50 9.78 -4.83
N PHE A 131 -13.19 9.85 -5.95
CA PHE A 131 -14.65 9.95 -5.95
C PHE A 131 -15.27 8.56 -5.72
N GLY A 132 -16.21 8.48 -4.78
CA GLY A 132 -16.99 7.26 -4.55
C GLY A 132 -16.38 6.22 -3.59
N ASN A 133 -15.17 6.44 -3.10
CA ASN A 133 -14.56 5.60 -2.06
C ASN A 133 -13.64 6.40 -1.14
N GLU A 134 -13.13 5.78 -0.09
CA GLU A 134 -12.25 6.45 0.89
C GLU A 134 -10.78 6.53 0.47
N ASN A 135 -10.42 5.96 -0.68
CA ASN A 135 -9.05 5.93 -1.17
C ASN A 135 -8.58 7.29 -1.69
N PHE A 136 -7.27 7.37 -1.89
CA PHE A 136 -6.60 8.51 -2.52
C PHE A 136 -6.06 8.11 -3.89
N ILE A 137 -5.80 9.10 -4.73
CA ILE A 137 -5.22 8.93 -6.07
C ILE A 137 -3.97 9.80 -6.15
N LEU A 138 -2.86 9.20 -6.57
CA LEU A 138 -1.65 9.93 -6.90
C LEU A 138 -1.67 10.35 -8.37
N ARG A 139 -1.42 11.61 -8.63
CA ARG A 139 -1.40 12.22 -9.97
C ARG A 139 -0.01 12.76 -10.32
N ASN A 140 0.19 13.02 -11.60
CA ASN A 140 1.34 13.79 -12.10
C ASN A 140 1.17 15.28 -11.84
#